data_86251881e1960187a379c39327f8150c
#
_entry.id   86251881e1960187a379c39327f8150c
#
_cell.length_a   1.000
_cell.length_b   1.000
_cell.length_c   1.000
_cell.angle_alpha   90.00
_cell.angle_beta   90.00
_cell.angle_gamma   90.00
#
_symmetry.space_group_name_H-M   'P 1'
#
loop_
_entity.id
_entity.type
_entity.pdbx_description
1 polymer ?
#
loop_
_entity_poly.entity_id
_entity_poly.type
_entity_poly.pdbx_seq_one_letter_code
_entity_poly.pdbx_strand_id
1 'polypeptide(L)'
;MTSRYLEPTAYIESAHPAIASFALEETRGCSTPREKATRLYYAVRDGIRYNPYCTSLNKALYRASYVLEQGQGFCVQKAILLAAAARAAGVPCRLGFAIVKNHLATQKLIEIMQSDLFVFHGYTVFQLEGAWIKATPAFDLALCERFGVIPLEFDGRTDSLFHPYDREGKRHMEYVHDYGQFDDFPFETMCAEFKRYYPRMYEDLLKLEGSSPVSNADIQSDPPLNT
;
A
#
# COMPACT_ATOMS: atom_id res chain seq x y z
N MET A 1 -7.51 13.92 -21.98
CA MET A 1 -8.33 13.48 -20.83
C MET A 1 -7.55 12.84 -19.70
N THR A 2 -6.23 12.68 -19.79
CA THR A 2 -5.36 12.06 -18.76
C THR A 2 -4.85 13.04 -17.70
N SER A 3 -5.01 14.35 -17.87
CA SER A 3 -4.43 15.36 -16.96
C SER A 3 -4.89 15.19 -15.50
N ARG A 4 -6.15 14.86 -15.26
CA ARG A 4 -6.67 14.71 -13.89
C ARG A 4 -5.97 13.62 -13.08
N TYR A 5 -5.37 12.63 -13.75
CA TYR A 5 -4.63 11.53 -13.10
C TYR A 5 -3.15 11.85 -12.83
N LEU A 6 -2.75 13.08 -13.14
CA LEU A 6 -1.47 13.69 -12.78
C LEU A 6 -1.61 14.75 -11.69
N GLU A 7 -2.84 15.22 -11.43
CA GLU A 7 -3.08 16.28 -10.46
C GLU A 7 -2.79 15.83 -9.02
N PRO A 8 -2.21 16.70 -8.19
CA PRO A 8 -2.09 16.46 -6.76
C PRO A 8 -3.48 16.44 -6.11
N THR A 9 -3.63 15.66 -5.06
CA THR A 9 -4.86 15.57 -4.26
C THR A 9 -4.54 15.67 -2.77
N ALA A 10 -5.53 15.53 -1.90
CA ALA A 10 -5.34 15.67 -0.46
C ALA A 10 -4.38 14.64 0.16
N TYR A 11 -4.34 13.42 -0.42
CA TYR A 11 -3.48 12.34 0.05
C TYR A 11 -2.35 12.03 -0.96
N ILE A 12 -2.65 12.12 -2.27
CA ILE A 12 -1.64 11.98 -3.33
C ILE A 12 -1.00 13.35 -3.56
N GLU A 13 -0.09 13.72 -2.69
CA GLU A 13 0.57 15.02 -2.63
C GLU A 13 1.70 15.13 -3.67
N SER A 14 1.40 14.88 -4.96
CA SER A 14 2.44 14.83 -6.01
C SER A 14 3.21 16.14 -6.21
N ALA A 15 2.65 17.27 -5.78
CA ALA A 15 3.32 18.58 -5.79
C ALA A 15 4.15 18.88 -4.52
N HIS A 16 4.11 17.99 -3.49
CA HIS A 16 4.89 18.20 -2.27
C HIS A 16 6.40 18.10 -2.57
N PRO A 17 7.25 19.05 -2.09
CA PRO A 17 8.67 19.08 -2.45
C PRO A 17 9.42 17.78 -2.19
N ALA A 18 9.18 17.12 -1.05
CA ALA A 18 9.82 15.84 -0.73
C ALA A 18 9.44 14.73 -1.70
N ILE A 19 8.14 14.68 -2.13
CA ILE A 19 7.66 13.70 -3.11
C ILE A 19 8.25 13.99 -4.49
N ALA A 20 8.32 15.25 -4.91
CA ALA A 20 8.92 15.64 -6.18
C ALA A 20 10.43 15.29 -6.22
N SER A 21 11.16 15.54 -5.13
CA SER A 21 12.58 15.20 -5.00
C SER A 21 12.80 13.69 -5.05
N PHE A 22 12.03 12.92 -4.29
CA PHE A 22 12.05 11.45 -4.30
C PHE A 22 11.78 10.90 -5.71
N ALA A 23 10.72 11.38 -6.36
CA ALA A 23 10.36 10.93 -7.71
C ALA A 23 11.46 11.25 -8.74
N LEU A 24 12.06 12.45 -8.67
CA LEU A 24 13.15 12.87 -9.56
C LEU A 24 14.40 12.00 -9.37
N GLU A 25 14.76 11.72 -8.13
CA GLU A 25 15.94 10.91 -7.79
C GLU A 25 15.76 9.47 -8.28
N GLU A 26 14.64 8.84 -7.95
CA GLU A 26 14.37 7.44 -8.30
C GLU A 26 14.17 7.23 -9.79
N THR A 27 13.70 8.24 -10.52
CA THR A 27 13.48 8.12 -11.97
C THR A 27 14.62 8.68 -12.81
N ARG A 28 15.77 8.99 -12.20
CA ARG A 28 16.95 9.50 -12.92
C ARG A 28 17.40 8.51 -13.98
N GLY A 29 17.51 8.99 -15.23
CA GLY A 29 17.90 8.18 -16.38
C GLY A 29 16.76 7.35 -17.01
N CYS A 30 15.55 7.40 -16.46
CA CYS A 30 14.38 6.77 -17.10
C CYS A 30 13.87 7.64 -18.25
N SER A 31 13.68 7.03 -19.41
CA SER A 31 13.25 7.70 -20.63
C SER A 31 11.73 7.56 -20.88
N THR A 32 11.11 6.51 -20.38
CA THR A 32 9.70 6.19 -20.65
C THR A 32 8.85 6.19 -19.38
N PRO A 33 7.53 6.46 -19.48
CA PRO A 33 6.62 6.32 -18.34
C PRO A 33 6.66 4.93 -17.69
N ARG A 34 6.84 3.87 -18.48
CA ARG A 34 6.95 2.50 -17.99
C ARG A 34 8.20 2.30 -17.14
N GLU A 35 9.37 2.74 -17.60
CA GLU A 35 10.61 2.69 -16.82
C GLU A 35 10.46 3.42 -15.49
N LYS A 36 9.86 4.63 -15.53
CA LYS A 36 9.58 5.40 -14.31
C LYS A 36 8.68 4.66 -13.34
N ALA A 37 7.55 4.12 -13.82
CA ALA A 37 6.61 3.35 -12.99
C ALA A 37 7.28 2.14 -12.35
N THR A 38 8.07 1.39 -13.12
CA THR A 38 8.81 0.21 -12.64
C THR A 38 9.84 0.58 -11.57
N ARG A 39 10.63 1.63 -11.80
CA ARG A 39 11.62 2.11 -10.82
C ARG A 39 10.95 2.56 -9.52
N LEU A 40 9.91 3.38 -9.61
CA LEU A 40 9.16 3.87 -8.46
C LEU A 40 8.47 2.74 -7.69
N TYR A 41 7.97 1.72 -8.41
CA TYR A 41 7.41 0.54 -7.77
C TYR A 41 8.42 -0.12 -6.83
N TYR A 42 9.63 -0.42 -7.32
CA TYR A 42 10.66 -1.06 -6.50
C TYR A 42 11.18 -0.13 -5.40
N ALA A 43 11.34 1.16 -5.68
CA ALA A 43 11.75 2.13 -4.67
C ALA A 43 10.76 2.18 -3.48
N VAL A 44 9.45 2.18 -3.76
CA VAL A 44 8.42 2.15 -2.70
C VAL A 44 8.28 0.76 -2.08
N ARG A 45 8.31 -0.32 -2.89
CA ARG A 45 8.17 -1.69 -2.37
C ARG A 45 9.26 -2.00 -1.33
N ASP A 46 10.53 -1.69 -1.66
CA ASP A 46 11.68 -2.10 -0.88
C ASP A 46 12.25 -0.99 0.02
N GLY A 47 12.10 0.28 -0.38
CA GLY A 47 12.57 1.42 0.41
C GLY A 47 11.64 1.81 1.56
N ILE A 48 10.36 1.41 1.53
CA ILE A 48 9.37 1.67 2.58
C ILE A 48 9.00 0.36 3.25
N ARG A 49 9.36 0.21 4.50
CA ARG A 49 9.10 -1.02 5.26
C ARG A 49 7.60 -1.28 5.40
N TYR A 50 7.16 -2.51 5.14
CA TYR A 50 5.78 -2.89 5.39
C TYR A 50 5.50 -3.02 6.90
N ASN A 51 4.48 -2.30 7.37
CA ASN A 51 4.02 -2.36 8.75
C ASN A 51 2.49 -2.37 8.81
N PRO A 52 1.84 -3.53 9.05
CA PRO A 52 0.38 -3.63 9.11
C PRO A 52 -0.23 -2.89 10.31
N TYR A 53 0.58 -2.54 11.32
CA TYR A 53 0.14 -1.85 12.52
C TYR A 53 0.12 -0.32 12.39
N CYS A 54 0.47 0.24 11.23
CA CYS A 54 0.37 1.68 10.94
C CYS A 54 -1.07 2.15 10.64
N THR A 55 -2.07 1.28 10.80
CA THR A 55 -3.48 1.63 10.61
C THR A 55 -3.93 2.65 11.66
N SER A 56 -4.61 3.73 11.22
CA SER A 56 -5.08 4.82 12.07
C SER A 56 -6.38 5.41 11.52
N LEU A 57 -7.12 6.14 12.34
CA LEU A 57 -8.26 6.96 11.91
C LEU A 57 -7.86 8.44 11.73
N ASN A 58 -6.57 8.77 11.89
CA ASN A 58 -6.04 10.10 11.63
C ASN A 58 -5.69 10.26 10.14
N LYS A 59 -6.40 11.14 9.45
CA LYS A 59 -6.22 11.43 8.02
C LYS A 59 -4.79 11.85 7.64
N ALA A 60 -4.10 12.58 8.52
CA ALA A 60 -2.77 13.10 8.23
C ALA A 60 -1.75 11.98 8.01
N LEU A 61 -1.92 10.81 8.65
CA LEU A 61 -1.02 9.67 8.56
C LEU A 61 -1.10 8.91 7.23
N TYR A 62 -2.06 9.26 6.37
CA TYR A 62 -2.21 8.68 5.02
C TYR A 62 -1.64 9.58 3.91
N ARG A 63 -1.13 10.77 4.25
CA ARG A 63 -0.50 11.64 3.27
C ARG A 63 0.80 11.03 2.76
N ALA A 64 1.03 11.13 1.45
CA ALA A 64 2.23 10.57 0.82
C ALA A 64 3.53 11.10 1.45
N SER A 65 3.59 12.40 1.78
CA SER A 65 4.74 13.03 2.41
C SER A 65 5.04 12.45 3.80
N TYR A 66 4.00 12.19 4.60
CA TYR A 66 4.12 11.54 5.90
C TYR A 66 4.69 10.12 5.76
N VAL A 67 4.14 9.32 4.83
CA VAL A 67 4.60 7.93 4.61
C VAL A 67 6.06 7.89 4.19
N LEU A 68 6.48 8.80 3.30
CA LEU A 68 7.86 8.93 2.87
C LEU A 68 8.79 9.28 4.06
N GLU A 69 8.39 10.24 4.89
CA GLU A 69 9.14 10.64 6.08
C GLU A 69 9.30 9.52 7.11
N GLN A 70 8.21 8.74 7.33
CA GLN A 70 8.25 7.62 8.28
C GLN A 70 9.02 6.40 7.79
N GLY A 71 9.25 6.25 6.49
CA GLY A 71 9.93 5.10 5.89
C GLY A 71 9.22 3.76 6.11
N GLN A 72 7.96 3.79 6.51
CA GLN A 72 7.13 2.61 6.75
C GLN A 72 5.64 2.89 6.52
N GLY A 73 4.89 1.83 6.22
CA GLY A 73 3.45 1.91 6.05
C GLY A 73 2.84 0.56 5.67
N PHE A 74 1.53 0.46 5.77
CA PHE A 74 0.80 -0.70 5.27
C PHE A 74 0.38 -0.51 3.80
N CYS A 75 -0.31 -1.50 3.23
CA CYS A 75 -0.62 -1.54 1.79
C CYS A 75 -1.25 -0.25 1.24
N VAL A 76 -2.22 0.35 1.96
CA VAL A 76 -2.87 1.60 1.55
C VAL A 76 -1.89 2.76 1.48
N GLN A 77 -1.11 2.97 2.55
CA GLN A 77 -0.14 4.06 2.64
C GLN A 77 0.95 3.94 1.57
N LYS A 78 1.47 2.73 1.35
CA LYS A 78 2.48 2.47 0.29
C LYS A 78 1.90 2.68 -1.11
N ALA A 79 0.63 2.30 -1.36
CA ALA A 79 -0.03 2.56 -2.63
C ALA A 79 -0.23 4.08 -2.87
N ILE A 80 -0.59 4.85 -1.83
CA ILE A 80 -0.72 6.30 -1.91
C ILE A 80 0.63 6.96 -2.23
N LEU A 81 1.71 6.57 -1.55
CA LEU A 81 3.05 7.08 -1.83
C LEU A 81 3.51 6.76 -3.26
N LEU A 82 3.28 5.54 -3.71
CA LEU A 82 3.61 5.14 -5.08
C LEU A 82 2.83 5.97 -6.11
N ALA A 83 1.54 6.20 -5.87
CA ALA A 83 0.72 7.06 -6.74
C ALA A 83 1.22 8.52 -6.75
N ALA A 84 1.62 9.05 -5.59
CA ALA A 84 2.15 10.41 -5.48
C ALA A 84 3.47 10.57 -6.24
N ALA A 85 4.41 9.65 -6.06
CA ALA A 85 5.69 9.65 -6.77
C ALA A 85 5.50 9.46 -8.28
N ALA A 86 4.56 8.60 -8.70
CA ALA A 86 4.25 8.39 -10.11
C ALA A 86 3.70 9.65 -10.77
N ARG A 87 2.70 10.31 -10.15
CA ARG A 87 2.17 11.58 -10.67
C ARG A 87 3.23 12.67 -10.72
N ALA A 88 4.08 12.78 -9.71
CA ALA A 88 5.20 13.73 -9.70
C ALA A 88 6.20 13.45 -10.83
N ALA A 89 6.42 12.18 -11.20
CA ALA A 89 7.26 11.79 -12.34
C ALA A 89 6.56 11.90 -13.70
N GLY A 90 5.31 12.38 -13.76
CA GLY A 90 4.52 12.51 -14.97
C GLY A 90 3.87 11.21 -15.47
N VAL A 91 3.70 10.22 -14.59
CA VAL A 91 3.01 8.95 -14.90
C VAL A 91 1.58 9.02 -14.36
N PRO A 92 0.54 9.03 -15.21
CA PRO A 92 -0.84 9.09 -14.77
C PRO A 92 -1.23 7.82 -14.02
N CYS A 93 -1.88 7.98 -12.85
CA CYS A 93 -2.29 6.83 -12.05
C CYS A 93 -3.51 7.11 -11.16
N ARG A 94 -4.12 6.03 -10.68
CA ARG A 94 -5.23 5.98 -9.73
C ARG A 94 -4.85 5.07 -8.56
N LEU A 95 -5.65 5.12 -7.50
CA LEU A 95 -5.66 4.13 -6.44
C LEU A 95 -6.75 3.08 -6.71
N GLY A 96 -6.52 1.86 -6.30
CA GLY A 96 -7.53 0.81 -6.28
C GLY A 96 -7.54 0.10 -4.93
N PHE A 97 -8.69 -0.46 -4.55
CA PHE A 97 -8.83 -1.14 -3.27
C PHE A 97 -9.64 -2.42 -3.42
N ALA A 98 -9.29 -3.43 -2.64
CA ALA A 98 -9.94 -4.73 -2.67
C ALA A 98 -10.07 -5.34 -1.26
N ILE A 99 -10.95 -6.31 -1.11
CA ILE A 99 -10.92 -7.26 0.00
C ILE A 99 -10.12 -8.47 -0.47
N VAL A 100 -9.12 -8.85 0.31
CA VAL A 100 -8.34 -10.06 0.06
C VAL A 100 -8.32 -10.93 1.31
N LYS A 101 -8.31 -12.24 1.13
CA LYS A 101 -8.05 -13.19 2.19
C LYS A 101 -6.56 -13.53 2.18
N ASN A 102 -5.89 -13.33 3.31
CA ASN A 102 -4.47 -13.64 3.47
C ASN A 102 -4.27 -14.85 4.37
N HIS A 103 -3.90 -15.98 3.78
CA HIS A 103 -3.71 -17.25 4.51
C HIS A 103 -2.40 -17.30 5.31
N LEU A 104 -1.49 -16.33 5.12
CA LEU A 104 -0.20 -16.22 5.82
C LEU A 104 -0.19 -15.05 6.82
N ALA A 105 -1.36 -14.53 7.19
CA ALA A 105 -1.45 -13.51 8.23
C ALA A 105 -0.96 -14.04 9.58
N THR A 106 -0.26 -13.21 10.36
CA THR A 106 0.18 -13.60 11.70
C THR A 106 -1.01 -13.77 12.64
N GLN A 107 -0.89 -14.69 13.64
CA GLN A 107 -1.94 -14.90 14.61
C GLN A 107 -2.30 -13.60 15.36
N LYS A 108 -1.31 -12.82 15.73
CA LYS A 108 -1.51 -11.50 16.37
C LYS A 108 -2.35 -10.54 15.50
N LEU A 109 -2.10 -10.50 14.20
CA LEU A 109 -2.85 -9.63 13.30
C LEU A 109 -4.32 -10.11 13.16
N ILE A 110 -4.54 -11.43 13.08
CA ILE A 110 -5.87 -12.02 13.07
C ILE A 110 -6.62 -11.72 14.38
N GLU A 111 -5.95 -11.82 15.53
CA GLU A 111 -6.54 -11.50 16.83
C GLU A 111 -6.95 -10.03 16.96
N ILE A 112 -6.13 -9.10 16.43
CA ILE A 112 -6.43 -7.68 16.40
C ILE A 112 -7.63 -7.39 15.48
N MET A 113 -7.62 -7.94 14.27
CA MET A 113 -8.67 -7.72 13.28
C MET A 113 -9.93 -8.56 13.55
N GLN A 114 -9.80 -9.68 14.26
CA GLN A 114 -10.81 -10.73 14.42
C GLN A 114 -11.36 -11.22 13.07
N SER A 115 -10.49 -11.25 12.05
CA SER A 115 -10.82 -11.60 10.67
C SER A 115 -9.57 -12.02 9.91
N ASP A 116 -9.70 -12.95 8.99
CA ASP A 116 -8.70 -13.32 8.00
C ASP A 116 -8.85 -12.56 6.66
N LEU A 117 -9.86 -11.69 6.59
CA LEU A 117 -10.09 -10.79 5.47
C LEU A 117 -9.31 -9.49 5.69
N PHE A 118 -8.54 -9.09 4.69
CA PHE A 118 -7.87 -7.80 4.63
C PHE A 118 -8.70 -6.85 3.79
N VAL A 119 -9.50 -6.04 4.48
CA VAL A 119 -10.41 -5.09 3.87
C VAL A 119 -9.66 -3.83 3.45
N PHE A 120 -10.02 -3.30 2.30
CA PHE A 120 -9.39 -2.09 1.76
C PHE A 120 -7.91 -2.26 1.43
N HIS A 121 -7.49 -3.47 0.96
CA HIS A 121 -6.13 -3.67 0.51
C HIS A 121 -5.82 -2.79 -0.70
N GLY A 122 -4.81 -1.90 -0.55
CA GLY A 122 -4.50 -0.86 -1.52
C GLY A 122 -3.51 -1.30 -2.61
N TYR A 123 -3.76 -0.84 -3.84
CA TYR A 123 -2.87 -0.97 -4.99
C TYR A 123 -2.89 0.30 -5.85
N THR A 124 -1.87 0.51 -6.65
CA THR A 124 -1.78 1.62 -7.61
C THR A 124 -2.12 1.11 -9.01
N VAL A 125 -2.81 1.92 -9.82
CA VAL A 125 -3.18 1.60 -11.19
C VAL A 125 -2.58 2.64 -12.12
N PHE A 126 -1.58 2.28 -12.89
CA PHE A 126 -0.86 3.15 -13.80
C PHE A 126 -1.49 3.14 -15.20
N GLN A 127 -1.48 4.29 -15.86
CA GLN A 127 -1.78 4.36 -17.28
C GLN A 127 -0.47 4.29 -18.09
N LEU A 128 -0.19 3.14 -18.66
CA LEU A 128 1.03 2.86 -19.41
C LEU A 128 0.69 2.36 -20.81
N GLU A 129 1.26 3.00 -21.84
CA GLU A 129 1.12 2.58 -23.25
C GLU A 129 -0.34 2.31 -23.69
N GLY A 130 -1.29 3.11 -23.16
CA GLY A 130 -2.72 2.99 -23.48
C GLY A 130 -3.52 2.00 -22.62
N ALA A 131 -2.87 1.23 -21.76
CA ALA A 131 -3.49 0.29 -20.83
C ALA A 131 -3.44 0.79 -19.36
N TRP A 132 -4.37 0.29 -18.53
CA TRP A 132 -4.36 0.47 -17.10
C TRP A 132 -3.77 -0.79 -16.43
N ILE A 133 -2.59 -0.64 -15.81
CA ILE A 133 -1.82 -1.74 -15.21
C ILE A 133 -1.79 -1.59 -13.70
N LYS A 134 -2.17 -2.63 -12.97
CA LYS A 134 -2.25 -2.66 -11.51
C LYS A 134 -0.92 -3.10 -10.89
N ALA A 135 -0.53 -2.44 -9.77
CA ALA A 135 0.68 -2.80 -9.03
C ALA A 135 0.48 -2.65 -7.52
N THR A 136 0.87 -3.68 -6.78
CA THR A 136 0.77 -3.73 -5.32
C THR A 136 2.17 -3.64 -4.69
N PRO A 137 2.59 -2.48 -4.15
CA PRO A 137 3.91 -2.31 -3.56
C PRO A 137 3.96 -2.71 -2.07
N ALA A 138 3.07 -3.60 -1.61
CA ALA A 138 2.85 -3.84 -0.18
C ALA A 138 4.06 -4.48 0.50
N PHE A 139 4.36 -5.73 0.20
CA PHE A 139 5.38 -6.51 0.90
C PHE A 139 6.78 -6.22 0.35
N ASP A 140 7.67 -5.75 1.22
CA ASP A 140 9.08 -5.57 0.91
C ASP A 140 9.84 -6.91 0.86
N LEU A 141 11.06 -6.89 0.28
CA LEU A 141 11.88 -8.10 0.13
C LEU A 141 12.18 -8.78 1.46
N ALA A 142 12.51 -8.01 2.50
CA ALA A 142 12.86 -8.56 3.81
C ALA A 142 11.67 -9.30 4.44
N LEU A 143 10.46 -8.74 4.30
CA LEU A 143 9.24 -9.40 4.73
C LEU A 143 8.99 -10.69 3.93
N CYS A 144 9.12 -10.62 2.59
CA CYS A 144 8.94 -11.78 1.72
C CYS A 144 9.90 -12.92 2.07
N GLU A 145 11.16 -12.62 2.31
CA GLU A 145 12.17 -13.59 2.74
C GLU A 145 11.81 -14.24 4.07
N ARG A 146 11.44 -13.41 5.06
CA ARG A 146 11.07 -13.87 6.40
C ARG A 146 9.88 -14.82 6.39
N PHE A 147 8.89 -14.60 5.52
CA PHE A 147 7.66 -15.38 5.45
C PHE A 147 7.66 -16.45 4.35
N GLY A 148 8.77 -16.63 3.64
CA GLY A 148 8.84 -17.60 2.53
C GLY A 148 7.95 -17.26 1.34
N VAL A 149 7.55 -15.99 1.21
CA VAL A 149 6.68 -15.48 0.15
C VAL A 149 7.51 -15.10 -1.07
N ILE A 150 6.96 -15.30 -2.25
CA ILE A 150 7.58 -14.81 -3.49
C ILE A 150 7.30 -13.30 -3.59
N PRO A 151 8.33 -12.43 -3.70
CA PRO A 151 8.09 -11.01 -3.88
C PRO A 151 7.36 -10.73 -5.20
N LEU A 152 6.45 -9.75 -5.19
CA LEU A 152 5.76 -9.33 -6.40
C LEU A 152 6.70 -8.54 -7.31
N GLU A 153 6.90 -9.03 -8.52
CA GLU A 153 7.66 -8.32 -9.55
C GLU A 153 6.73 -7.47 -10.41
N PHE A 154 7.23 -6.34 -10.92
CA PHE A 154 6.47 -5.42 -11.76
C PHE A 154 7.29 -4.99 -12.97
N ASP A 155 6.79 -5.28 -14.17
CA ASP A 155 7.42 -4.97 -15.44
C ASP A 155 6.77 -3.78 -16.17
N GLY A 156 5.68 -3.24 -15.61
CA GLY A 156 4.90 -2.17 -16.22
C GLY A 156 4.09 -2.59 -17.46
N ARG A 157 3.89 -3.90 -17.67
CA ARG A 157 3.11 -4.45 -18.79
C ARG A 157 1.96 -5.33 -18.33
N THR A 158 2.19 -6.09 -17.27
CA THR A 158 1.22 -7.01 -16.70
C THR A 158 0.84 -6.56 -15.28
N ASP A 159 -0.39 -6.89 -14.87
CA ASP A 159 -0.83 -6.64 -13.50
C ASP A 159 0.08 -7.39 -12.52
N SER A 160 0.59 -6.66 -11.52
CA SER A 160 1.33 -7.19 -10.39
C SER A 160 0.48 -7.06 -9.13
N LEU A 161 -0.41 -8.03 -8.95
CA LEU A 161 -1.31 -8.06 -7.80
C LEU A 161 -0.79 -9.08 -6.78
N PHE A 162 -1.57 -10.08 -6.39
CA PHE A 162 -1.11 -11.05 -5.40
C PHE A 162 -0.65 -12.35 -6.05
N HIS A 163 0.39 -12.95 -5.46
CA HIS A 163 0.65 -14.35 -5.71
C HIS A 163 -0.43 -15.20 -5.04
N PRO A 164 -1.14 -16.05 -5.79
CA PRO A 164 -2.14 -16.94 -5.19
C PRO A 164 -1.49 -18.01 -4.30
N TYR A 165 -0.21 -18.28 -4.47
CA TYR A 165 0.54 -19.33 -3.75
C TYR A 165 1.88 -18.79 -3.22
N ASP A 166 2.36 -19.37 -2.12
CA ASP A 166 3.71 -19.19 -1.60
C ASP A 166 4.74 -20.07 -2.34
N ARG A 167 6.00 -20.08 -1.86
CA ARG A 167 7.09 -20.88 -2.45
C ARG A 167 6.87 -22.40 -2.31
N GLU A 168 6.04 -22.83 -1.36
CA GLU A 168 5.72 -24.24 -1.11
C GLU A 168 4.44 -24.68 -1.82
N GLY A 169 3.79 -23.79 -2.57
CA GLY A 169 2.54 -24.06 -3.28
C GLY A 169 1.31 -24.02 -2.40
N LYS A 170 1.40 -23.47 -1.18
CA LYS A 170 0.25 -23.22 -0.31
C LYS A 170 -0.45 -21.93 -0.74
N ARG A 171 -1.77 -21.87 -0.55
CA ARG A 171 -2.53 -20.65 -0.82
C ARG A 171 -2.01 -19.49 0.02
N HIS A 172 -1.75 -18.35 -0.65
CA HIS A 172 -1.29 -17.13 -0.01
C HIS A 172 -2.40 -16.10 0.05
N MET A 173 -2.89 -15.63 -1.09
CA MET A 173 -3.94 -14.61 -1.16
C MET A 173 -5.04 -14.94 -2.14
N GLU A 174 -6.27 -14.58 -1.78
CA GLU A 174 -7.46 -14.71 -2.63
C GLU A 174 -8.18 -13.36 -2.71
N TYR A 175 -8.59 -12.97 -3.93
CA TYR A 175 -9.49 -11.84 -4.12
C TYR A 175 -10.91 -12.22 -3.72
N VAL A 176 -11.54 -11.36 -2.87
CA VAL A 176 -12.92 -11.55 -2.42
C VAL A 176 -13.84 -10.50 -3.04
N HIS A 177 -13.38 -9.24 -3.10
CA HIS A 177 -14.18 -8.13 -3.62
C HIS A 177 -13.26 -7.02 -4.14
N ASP A 178 -13.66 -6.33 -5.22
CA ASP A 178 -12.96 -5.15 -5.74
C ASP A 178 -13.86 -3.92 -5.54
N TYR A 179 -13.38 -2.94 -4.79
CA TYR A 179 -14.06 -1.65 -4.58
C TYR A 179 -13.94 -0.72 -5.80
N GLY A 180 -13.13 -1.08 -6.79
CA GLY A 180 -12.86 -0.26 -7.95
C GLY A 180 -11.71 0.72 -7.77
N GLN A 181 -11.69 1.74 -8.62
CA GLN A 181 -10.59 2.71 -8.73
C GLN A 181 -11.05 4.11 -8.36
N PHE A 182 -10.14 4.86 -7.71
CA PHE A 182 -10.39 6.19 -7.15
C PHE A 182 -9.30 7.16 -7.60
N ASP A 183 -9.66 8.43 -7.78
CA ASP A 183 -8.72 9.49 -8.16
C ASP A 183 -7.89 9.98 -6.96
N ASP A 184 -8.41 9.81 -5.74
CA ASP A 184 -7.73 10.02 -4.45
C ASP A 184 -8.12 8.93 -3.46
N PHE A 185 -7.52 8.94 -2.28
CA PHE A 185 -7.82 7.97 -1.22
C PHE A 185 -9.19 8.27 -0.58
N PRO A 186 -10.17 7.34 -0.67
CA PRO A 186 -11.50 7.53 -0.10
C PRO A 186 -11.51 7.16 1.41
N PHE A 187 -10.88 7.98 2.22
CA PHE A 187 -10.67 7.74 3.66
C PHE A 187 -11.95 7.39 4.43
N GLU A 188 -13.05 8.11 4.19
CA GLU A 188 -14.32 7.88 4.88
C GLU A 188 -14.92 6.51 4.55
N THR A 189 -14.75 6.06 3.30
CA THR A 189 -15.16 4.73 2.87
C THR A 189 -14.35 3.66 3.58
N MET A 190 -13.02 3.84 3.67
CA MET A 190 -12.16 2.93 4.43
C MET A 190 -12.59 2.84 5.90
N CYS A 191 -12.84 3.97 6.55
CA CYS A 191 -13.30 4.00 7.94
C CYS A 191 -14.64 3.26 8.13
N ALA A 192 -15.59 3.46 7.22
CA ALA A 192 -16.86 2.77 7.25
C ALA A 192 -16.71 1.25 7.11
N GLU A 193 -15.85 0.80 6.19
CA GLU A 193 -15.56 -0.61 5.99
C GLU A 193 -14.80 -1.21 7.18
N PHE A 194 -13.84 -0.50 7.76
CA PHE A 194 -13.13 -0.95 8.97
C PHE A 194 -14.10 -1.10 10.15
N LYS A 195 -15.01 -0.15 10.35
CA LYS A 195 -16.06 -0.26 11.37
C LYS A 195 -16.95 -1.48 11.14
N ARG A 196 -17.25 -1.81 9.88
CA ARG A 196 -18.10 -2.93 9.51
C ARG A 196 -17.43 -4.29 9.72
N TYR A 197 -16.17 -4.42 9.26
CA TYR A 197 -15.45 -5.70 9.23
C TYR A 197 -14.57 -5.92 10.46
N TYR A 198 -14.11 -4.86 11.13
CA TYR A 198 -13.21 -4.89 12.28
C TYR A 198 -13.74 -4.02 13.43
N PRO A 199 -14.95 -4.25 13.93
CA PRO A 199 -15.59 -3.36 14.90
C PRO A 199 -14.75 -3.13 16.16
N ARG A 200 -14.12 -4.18 16.70
CA ARG A 200 -13.25 -4.09 17.89
C ARG A 200 -11.98 -3.27 17.60
N MET A 201 -11.27 -3.60 16.51
CA MET A 201 -10.08 -2.83 16.11
C MET A 201 -10.44 -1.34 15.88
N TYR A 202 -11.58 -1.06 15.27
CA TYR A 202 -12.06 0.30 15.04
C TYR A 202 -12.31 1.06 16.36
N GLU A 203 -12.93 0.43 17.35
CA GLU A 203 -13.13 1.00 18.69
C GLU A 203 -11.80 1.27 19.40
N ASP A 204 -10.83 0.37 19.27
CA ASP A 204 -9.51 0.56 19.88
C ASP A 204 -8.72 1.69 19.20
N LEU A 205 -8.82 1.83 17.87
CA LEU A 205 -8.27 2.97 17.15
C LEU A 205 -8.90 4.31 17.60
N LEU A 206 -10.22 4.36 17.82
CA LEU A 206 -10.89 5.57 18.34
C LEU A 206 -10.36 5.97 19.72
N LYS A 207 -10.09 5.01 20.61
CA LYS A 207 -9.52 5.28 21.95
C LYS A 207 -8.10 5.84 21.85
N LEU A 208 -7.28 5.30 20.91
CA LEU A 208 -5.91 5.76 20.68
C LEU A 208 -5.86 7.21 20.17
N GLU A 209 -6.80 7.62 19.33
CA GLU A 209 -6.86 9.01 18.84
C GLU A 209 -7.30 10.02 19.91
N GLY A 210 -8.04 9.58 20.91
CA GLY A 210 -8.36 10.38 22.11
C GLY A 210 -7.24 10.49 23.13
N SER A 211 -6.16 9.69 22.96
CA SER A 211 -4.98 9.64 23.83
C SER A 211 -3.75 10.07 23.03
N SER A 212 -2.85 10.88 23.60
CA SER A 212 -1.62 11.35 22.90
C SER A 212 -0.77 10.20 22.32
N PRO A 213 0.08 10.45 21.30
CA PRO A 213 0.69 9.40 20.48
C PRO A 213 1.59 8.46 21.27
N VAL A 214 1.39 7.14 21.06
CA VAL A 214 2.20 6.06 21.64
C VAL A 214 3.46 5.84 20.79
N SER A 215 4.61 5.65 21.43
CA SER A 215 5.93 5.47 20.80
C SER A 215 6.09 4.10 20.09
N ASN A 216 6.85 4.10 19.00
CA ASN A 216 7.07 3.02 18.03
C ASN A 216 7.88 1.77 18.51
N ALA A 217 7.92 1.44 19.80
CA ALA A 217 8.90 0.47 20.33
C ALA A 217 8.54 -1.03 20.20
N ASP A 218 7.28 -1.41 19.93
CA ASP A 218 6.82 -2.80 20.17
C ASP A 218 6.71 -3.72 18.93
N ILE A 219 7.30 -3.36 17.78
CA ILE A 219 6.98 -4.01 16.49
C ILE A 219 7.96 -5.13 16.07
N GLN A 220 9.00 -5.43 16.88
CA GLN A 220 10.11 -6.27 16.42
C GLN A 220 10.00 -7.80 16.64
N SER A 221 8.93 -8.33 17.22
CA SER A 221 8.97 -9.70 17.79
C SER A 221 7.92 -10.72 17.30
N ASP A 222 7.22 -10.51 16.19
CA ASP A 222 6.24 -11.52 15.75
C ASP A 222 6.88 -12.64 14.92
N PRO A 223 6.84 -13.91 15.35
CA PRO A 223 7.25 -15.06 14.53
C PRO A 223 6.21 -15.34 13.44
N PRO A 224 6.62 -15.95 12.30
CA PRO A 224 5.68 -16.39 11.26
C PRO A 224 4.73 -17.47 11.80
N LEU A 225 3.50 -17.52 11.26
CA LEU A 225 2.60 -18.65 11.45
C LEU A 225 3.17 -19.85 10.73
N ASN A 226 3.48 -20.85 11.48
CA ASN A 226 3.82 -22.23 11.17
C ASN A 226 5.29 -22.62 11.35
N THR A 227 5.46 -23.38 12.33
CA THR A 227 6.10 -24.69 12.30
C THR A 227 5.04 -25.76 12.43
#